data_5900be631227a685fd7de9f82a03217b
#
_entry.id   5900be631227a685fd7de9f82a03217b
#
_cell.length_a   1.000
_cell.length_b   1.000
_cell.length_c   1.000
_cell.angle_alpha   90.00
_cell.angle_beta   90.00
_cell.angle_gamma   90.00
#
_symmetry.space_group_name_H-M   'P 1'
#
loop_
_entity.id
_entity.type
_entity.pdbx_description
1 polymer ?
#
loop_
_entity_poly.entity_id
_entity_poly.type
_entity_poly.pdbx_seq_one_letter_code
_entity_poly.pdbx_strand_id
1 'polypeptide(L)'
;MEPIPTPRGPGRIILLNGASSSGKSTLADSLQTALDEPFLHVSSDLFVAAGMLPPRRDDGGPFDWWHQVRPRFFAGFHRCLPAFALAGNDLIVEHVIEFAGWRAELAVLLADLDVFLVGVHCAPGELDRRERLRGDRRIGEGRAHVEVNGIHSFGPYDFEVDTTAGVTARTTAAVLSAWKGRRPSPGALAQPAR
;
A
#
# COMPACT_ATOMS: atom_id res chain seq x y z
N MET A 1 5.65 -24.12 25.59
CA MET A 1 5.70 -23.79 24.15
C MET A 1 4.27 -23.81 23.67
N GLU A 2 3.70 -22.68 23.31
CA GLU A 2 2.36 -22.65 22.75
C GLU A 2 2.31 -23.49 21.47
N PRO A 3 1.25 -24.27 21.25
CA PRO A 3 1.10 -25.02 20.01
C PRO A 3 1.04 -24.03 18.84
N ILE A 4 1.87 -24.28 17.82
CA ILE A 4 1.75 -23.56 16.55
C ILE A 4 0.32 -23.82 16.05
N PRO A 5 -0.49 -22.77 15.85
CA PRO A 5 -1.86 -22.96 15.38
C PRO A 5 -1.85 -23.74 14.07
N THR A 6 -2.79 -24.63 13.92
CA THR A 6 -2.99 -25.40 12.66
C THR A 6 -2.98 -24.42 11.49
N PRO A 7 -2.18 -24.62 10.44
CA PRO A 7 -2.10 -23.69 9.33
C PRO A 7 -3.50 -23.45 8.75
N ARG A 8 -4.04 -22.26 8.90
CA ARG A 8 -5.08 -21.78 8.00
C ARG A 8 -4.44 -21.74 6.60
N GLY A 9 -5.24 -21.88 5.56
CA GLY A 9 -4.74 -21.59 4.21
C GLY A 9 -4.08 -20.19 4.16
N PRO A 10 -3.47 -19.82 3.02
CA PRO A 10 -2.88 -18.50 2.87
C PRO A 10 -3.83 -17.37 3.27
N GLY A 11 -3.30 -16.34 3.89
CA GLY A 11 -4.04 -15.13 4.22
C GLY A 11 -4.38 -14.30 2.97
N ARG A 12 -5.31 -13.38 3.15
CA ARG A 12 -5.85 -12.50 2.11
C ARG A 12 -5.17 -11.12 2.18
N ILE A 13 -5.11 -10.42 1.07
CA ILE A 13 -4.43 -9.12 0.99
C ILE A 13 -5.36 -8.04 0.46
N ILE A 14 -5.55 -6.95 1.21
CA ILE A 14 -6.08 -5.69 0.72
C ILE A 14 -4.86 -4.80 0.44
N LEU A 15 -4.56 -4.56 -0.85
CA LEU A 15 -3.41 -3.76 -1.27
C LEU A 15 -3.87 -2.36 -1.69
N LEU A 16 -3.55 -1.36 -0.87
CA LEU A 16 -3.88 0.05 -1.11
C LEU A 16 -2.74 0.71 -1.91
N ASN A 17 -2.98 1.06 -3.17
CA ASN A 17 -2.05 1.84 -3.98
C ASN A 17 -2.53 3.29 -4.09
N GLY A 18 -1.65 4.24 -3.83
CA GLY A 18 -1.95 5.66 -3.93
C GLY A 18 -0.75 6.53 -3.60
N ALA A 19 -0.80 7.80 -3.93
CA ALA A 19 0.28 8.75 -3.71
C ALA A 19 0.64 8.93 -2.22
N SER A 20 1.82 9.47 -1.95
CA SER A 20 2.12 10.05 -0.63
C SER A 20 1.01 11.03 -0.24
N SER A 21 0.62 11.03 1.02
CA SER A 21 -0.44 11.90 1.55
C SER A 21 -1.86 11.71 0.98
N SER A 22 -2.11 10.65 0.19
CA SER A 22 -3.46 10.34 -0.33
C SER A 22 -4.44 9.83 0.72
N GLY A 23 -4.02 9.57 1.97
CA GLY A 23 -4.89 9.07 3.04
C GLY A 23 -4.94 7.54 3.16
N LYS A 24 -4.02 6.81 2.54
CA LYS A 24 -3.93 5.34 2.65
C LYS A 24 -3.85 4.88 4.10
N SER A 25 -3.00 5.49 4.93
CA SER A 25 -2.82 5.11 6.34
C SER A 25 -4.12 5.28 7.12
N THR A 26 -4.81 6.41 6.95
CA THR A 26 -6.12 6.64 7.58
C THR A 26 -7.16 5.62 7.11
N LEU A 27 -7.13 5.25 5.83
CA LEU A 27 -8.03 4.23 5.28
C LEU A 27 -7.67 2.84 5.82
N ALA A 28 -6.38 2.51 5.90
CA ALA A 28 -5.90 1.24 6.46
C ALA A 28 -6.34 1.07 7.92
N ASP A 29 -6.14 2.08 8.76
CA ASP A 29 -6.57 2.09 10.17
C ASP A 29 -8.09 1.93 10.30
N SER A 30 -8.85 2.64 9.44
CA SER A 30 -10.31 2.54 9.42
C SER A 30 -10.80 1.16 8.98
N LEU A 31 -10.15 0.56 7.99
CA LEU A 31 -10.45 -0.81 7.53
C LEU A 31 -10.09 -1.83 8.61
N GLN A 32 -8.91 -1.72 9.22
CA GLN A 32 -8.45 -2.62 10.28
C GLN A 32 -9.41 -2.63 11.48
N THR A 33 -9.96 -1.45 11.82
CA THR A 33 -10.95 -1.32 12.91
C THR A 33 -12.31 -1.92 12.53
N ALA A 34 -12.71 -1.86 11.27
CA ALA A 34 -14.04 -2.24 10.81
C ALA A 34 -14.14 -3.66 10.24
N LEU A 35 -13.02 -4.35 10.08
CA LEU A 35 -12.98 -5.76 9.68
C LEU A 35 -13.27 -6.67 10.88
N ASP A 36 -14.02 -7.73 10.66
CA ASP A 36 -14.42 -8.69 11.69
C ASP A 36 -13.26 -9.65 12.09
N GLU A 37 -12.19 -9.68 11.31
CA GLU A 37 -11.03 -10.55 11.48
C GLU A 37 -9.75 -9.72 11.57
N PRO A 38 -8.71 -10.19 12.26
CA PRO A 38 -7.47 -9.45 12.42
C PRO A 38 -6.69 -9.39 11.10
N PHE A 39 -6.41 -8.18 10.62
CA PHE A 39 -5.51 -7.90 9.51
C PHE A 39 -4.24 -7.23 10.04
N LEU A 40 -3.08 -7.67 9.60
CA LEU A 40 -1.83 -6.96 9.86
C LEU A 40 -1.73 -5.75 8.94
N HIS A 41 -1.42 -4.59 9.50
CA HIS A 41 -1.13 -3.39 8.71
C HIS A 41 0.36 -3.38 8.35
N VAL A 42 0.68 -3.39 7.06
CA VAL A 42 2.04 -3.49 6.53
C VAL A 42 2.30 -2.36 5.53
N SER A 43 3.34 -1.57 5.77
CA SER A 43 3.81 -0.56 4.80
C SER A 43 5.33 -0.41 4.85
N SER A 44 5.94 0.05 3.76
CA SER A 44 7.37 0.39 3.75
C SER A 44 7.69 1.52 4.74
N ASP A 45 6.77 2.45 4.95
CA ASP A 45 6.94 3.55 5.89
C ASP A 45 7.03 3.08 7.35
N LEU A 46 6.35 1.99 7.73
CA LEU A 46 6.48 1.37 9.05
C LEU A 46 7.90 0.83 9.31
N PHE A 47 8.52 0.20 8.31
CA PHE A 47 9.91 -0.24 8.42
C PHE A 47 10.86 0.94 8.59
N VAL A 48 10.63 2.03 7.83
CA VAL A 48 11.43 3.26 7.96
C VAL A 48 11.24 3.89 9.34
N ALA A 49 10.01 4.01 9.83
CA ALA A 49 9.70 4.56 11.14
C ALA A 49 10.28 3.74 12.30
N ALA A 50 10.37 2.41 12.12
CA ALA A 50 11.03 1.50 13.08
C ALA A 50 12.57 1.56 13.05
N GLY A 51 13.17 2.45 12.25
CA GLY A 51 14.62 2.63 12.18
C GLY A 51 15.37 1.59 11.35
N MET A 52 14.69 0.90 10.44
CA MET A 52 15.34 -0.09 9.56
C MET A 52 16.37 0.55 8.60
N LEU A 53 16.19 1.82 8.26
CA LEU A 53 17.10 2.57 7.40
C LEU A 53 17.93 3.57 8.23
N PRO A 54 19.13 3.94 7.78
CA PRO A 54 19.90 5.01 8.37
C PRO A 54 19.10 6.31 8.45
N PRO A 55 19.37 7.19 9.40
CA PRO A 55 18.70 8.47 9.53
C PRO A 55 18.93 9.32 8.27
N ARG A 56 17.99 10.21 7.99
CA ARG A 56 18.16 11.22 6.95
C ARG A 56 19.33 12.14 7.30
N ARG A 57 19.92 12.74 6.29
CA ARG A 57 20.97 13.77 6.47
C ARG A 57 20.38 15.01 7.15
N ASP A 58 21.25 15.80 7.76
CA ASP A 58 20.89 17.06 8.47
C ASP A 58 20.19 18.08 7.55
N ASP A 59 20.45 18.01 6.23
CA ASP A 59 19.79 18.85 5.21
C ASP A 59 18.38 18.37 4.83
N GLY A 60 17.85 17.33 5.50
CA GLY A 60 16.56 16.69 5.22
C GLY A 60 16.56 15.77 3.99
N GLY A 61 17.69 15.63 3.30
CA GLY A 61 17.87 14.70 2.20
C GLY A 61 17.93 13.25 2.65
N PRO A 62 17.83 12.29 1.73
CA PRO A 62 18.06 10.90 2.05
C PRO A 62 19.54 10.69 2.44
N PHE A 63 19.86 9.59 3.14
CA PHE A 63 21.25 9.22 3.40
C PHE A 63 22.01 8.93 2.07
N ASP A 64 23.33 9.06 2.08
CA ASP A 64 24.17 9.07 0.86
C ASP A 64 24.03 7.82 -0.03
N TRP A 65 23.75 6.67 0.58
CA TRP A 65 23.61 5.39 -0.13
C TRP A 65 22.18 5.08 -0.59
N TRP A 66 21.23 6.00 -0.43
CA TRP A 66 19.82 5.77 -0.71
C TRP A 66 19.56 5.19 -2.10
N HIS A 67 20.16 5.75 -3.13
CA HIS A 67 20.01 5.30 -4.51
C HIS A 67 20.47 3.84 -4.72
N GLN A 68 21.42 3.33 -3.91
CA GLN A 68 21.89 1.95 -3.97
C GLN A 68 21.03 1.01 -3.10
N VAL A 69 20.53 1.49 -1.97
CA VAL A 69 19.75 0.71 -1.01
C VAL A 69 18.28 0.61 -1.41
N ARG A 70 17.72 1.70 -1.95
CA ARG A 70 16.29 1.80 -2.27
C ARG A 70 15.76 0.65 -3.12
N PRO A 71 16.35 0.24 -4.25
CA PRO A 71 15.84 -0.87 -5.04
C PRO A 71 15.79 -2.19 -4.25
N ARG A 72 16.85 -2.47 -3.48
CA ARG A 72 16.93 -3.69 -2.65
C ARG A 72 15.98 -3.67 -1.47
N PHE A 73 15.78 -2.50 -0.86
CA PHE A 73 14.82 -2.31 0.22
C PHE A 73 13.40 -2.62 -0.24
N PHE A 74 12.96 -2.04 -1.37
CA PHE A 74 11.63 -2.30 -1.90
C PHE A 74 11.47 -3.72 -2.42
N ALA A 75 12.47 -4.29 -3.07
CA ALA A 75 12.45 -5.71 -3.44
C ALA A 75 12.34 -6.63 -2.22
N GLY A 76 12.97 -6.28 -1.10
CA GLY A 76 12.81 -6.97 0.19
C GLY A 76 11.41 -6.80 0.76
N PHE A 77 10.88 -5.57 0.76
CA PHE A 77 9.51 -5.27 1.20
C PHE A 77 8.47 -6.07 0.41
N HIS A 78 8.57 -6.10 -0.92
CA HIS A 78 7.65 -6.88 -1.76
C HIS A 78 7.66 -8.37 -1.39
N ARG A 79 8.83 -8.95 -1.08
CA ARG A 79 8.98 -10.36 -0.69
C ARG A 79 8.48 -10.67 0.72
N CYS A 80 8.39 -9.68 1.60
CA CYS A 80 7.77 -9.87 2.92
C CYS A 80 6.26 -10.15 2.81
N LEU A 81 5.58 -9.59 1.81
CA LEU A 81 4.12 -9.71 1.68
C LEU A 81 3.65 -11.16 1.51
N PRO A 82 4.16 -11.94 0.53
CA PRO A 82 3.80 -13.35 0.44
C PRO A 82 4.28 -14.16 1.64
N ALA A 83 5.41 -13.81 2.27
CA ALA A 83 5.88 -14.52 3.45
C ALA A 83 4.89 -14.41 4.62
N PHE A 84 4.35 -13.22 4.88
CA PHE A 84 3.31 -13.03 5.89
C PHE A 84 1.99 -13.74 5.51
N ALA A 85 1.54 -13.60 4.26
CA ALA A 85 0.28 -14.19 3.82
C ALA A 85 0.34 -15.72 3.82
N LEU A 86 1.43 -16.33 3.34
CA LEU A 86 1.62 -17.78 3.34
C LEU A 86 1.72 -18.36 4.76
N ALA A 87 2.12 -17.57 5.75
CA ALA A 87 2.05 -17.92 7.17
C ALA A 87 0.62 -17.85 7.74
N GLY A 88 -0.40 -17.50 6.94
CA GLY A 88 -1.81 -17.46 7.32
C GLY A 88 -2.29 -16.11 7.85
N ASN A 89 -1.51 -15.02 7.70
CA ASN A 89 -1.92 -13.69 8.12
C ASN A 89 -2.68 -12.96 7.01
N ASP A 90 -3.84 -12.40 7.32
CA ASP A 90 -4.51 -11.43 6.47
C ASP A 90 -3.80 -10.06 6.55
N LEU A 91 -3.66 -9.36 5.44
CA LEU A 91 -2.88 -8.13 5.34
C LEU A 91 -3.69 -6.95 4.79
N ILE A 92 -3.53 -5.78 5.39
CA ILE A 92 -3.76 -4.49 4.73
C ILE A 92 -2.39 -3.92 4.40
N VAL A 93 -2.09 -3.79 3.12
CA VAL A 93 -0.79 -3.30 2.64
C VAL A 93 -0.95 -1.90 2.08
N GLU A 94 -0.18 -0.96 2.59
CA GLU A 94 -0.03 0.36 1.96
C GLU A 94 1.20 0.41 1.08
N HIS A 95 1.02 0.85 -0.15
CA HIS A 95 2.14 1.03 -1.05
C HIS A 95 1.93 2.22 -2.00
N VAL A 96 3.03 2.75 -2.50
CA VAL A 96 3.09 3.59 -3.69
C VAL A 96 3.79 2.76 -4.76
N ILE A 97 3.02 2.16 -5.66
CA ILE A 97 3.58 1.41 -6.80
C ILE A 97 4.08 2.44 -7.81
N GLU A 98 5.32 2.90 -7.62
CA GLU A 98 5.87 4.01 -8.41
C GLU A 98 6.27 3.63 -9.83
N PHE A 99 6.46 2.35 -10.10
CA PHE A 99 6.96 1.86 -11.39
C PHE A 99 6.13 0.69 -11.89
N ALA A 100 5.90 0.62 -13.20
CA ALA A 100 5.24 -0.52 -13.82
C ALA A 100 5.92 -1.86 -13.49
N GLY A 101 7.26 -1.86 -13.39
CA GLY A 101 8.04 -3.04 -12.99
C GLY A 101 7.72 -3.53 -11.58
N TRP A 102 7.40 -2.64 -10.63
CA TRP A 102 6.98 -3.04 -9.28
C TRP A 102 5.61 -3.71 -9.29
N ARG A 103 4.68 -3.19 -10.10
CA ARG A 103 3.39 -3.85 -10.30
C ARG A 103 3.56 -5.25 -10.87
N ALA A 104 4.40 -5.41 -11.88
CA ALA A 104 4.69 -6.71 -12.50
C ALA A 104 5.36 -7.67 -11.50
N GLU A 105 6.32 -7.20 -10.69
CA GLU A 105 6.94 -7.99 -9.63
C GLU A 105 5.92 -8.46 -8.60
N LEU A 106 5.07 -7.54 -8.11
CA LEU A 106 4.01 -7.89 -7.15
C LEU A 106 3.00 -8.88 -7.74
N ALA A 107 2.63 -8.73 -9.03
CA ALA A 107 1.74 -9.67 -9.70
C ALA A 107 2.30 -11.11 -9.72
N VAL A 108 3.62 -11.24 -9.92
CA VAL A 108 4.30 -12.55 -9.87
C VAL A 108 4.39 -13.08 -8.44
N LEU A 109 4.81 -12.23 -7.49
CA LEU A 109 5.01 -12.65 -6.09
C LEU A 109 3.71 -13.06 -5.38
N LEU A 110 2.59 -12.49 -5.79
CA LEU A 110 1.29 -12.67 -5.15
C LEU A 110 0.31 -13.48 -6.03
N ALA A 111 0.80 -14.15 -7.09
CA ALA A 111 -0.04 -14.80 -8.10
C ALA A 111 -1.00 -15.85 -7.53
N ASP A 112 -0.58 -16.57 -6.48
CA ASP A 112 -1.36 -17.65 -5.85
C ASP A 112 -2.13 -17.18 -4.61
N LEU A 113 -2.20 -15.88 -4.36
CA LEU A 113 -2.85 -15.30 -3.19
C LEU A 113 -4.13 -14.54 -3.57
N ASP A 114 -5.06 -14.44 -2.62
CA ASP A 114 -6.26 -13.63 -2.75
C ASP A 114 -5.90 -12.15 -2.49
N VAL A 115 -5.76 -11.38 -3.57
CA VAL A 115 -5.37 -9.97 -3.54
C VAL A 115 -6.51 -9.09 -4.05
N PHE A 116 -6.87 -8.09 -3.26
CA PHE A 116 -7.82 -7.05 -3.61
C PHE A 116 -7.08 -5.72 -3.74
N LEU A 117 -6.86 -5.28 -4.97
CA LEU A 117 -6.10 -4.06 -5.26
C LEU A 117 -7.01 -2.85 -5.31
N VAL A 118 -6.77 -1.90 -4.39
CA VAL A 118 -7.53 -0.66 -4.26
C VAL A 118 -6.72 0.53 -4.71
N GLY A 119 -7.22 1.28 -5.68
CA GLY A 119 -6.70 2.59 -6.07
C GLY A 119 -7.20 3.69 -5.12
N VAL A 120 -6.29 4.35 -4.41
CA VAL A 120 -6.61 5.44 -3.49
C VAL A 120 -6.24 6.77 -4.13
N HIS A 121 -7.23 7.44 -4.69
CA HIS A 121 -7.08 8.73 -5.38
C HIS A 121 -7.20 9.90 -4.42
N CYS A 122 -6.51 10.98 -4.76
CA CYS A 122 -6.63 12.26 -4.09
C CYS A 122 -6.21 13.37 -5.07
N ALA A 123 -6.96 14.45 -5.11
CA ALA A 123 -6.66 15.58 -5.99
C ALA A 123 -5.26 16.17 -5.68
N PRO A 124 -4.43 16.50 -6.69
CA PRO A 124 -3.07 16.99 -6.48
C PRO A 124 -2.96 18.22 -5.56
N GLY A 125 -3.91 19.15 -5.66
CA GLY A 125 -3.94 20.32 -4.77
C GLY A 125 -4.18 19.98 -3.31
N GLU A 126 -4.94 18.92 -3.04
CA GLU A 126 -5.19 18.41 -1.68
C GLU A 126 -3.97 17.64 -1.15
N LEU A 127 -3.26 16.89 -2.00
CA LEU A 127 -1.99 16.28 -1.62
C LEU A 127 -0.99 17.33 -1.13
N ASP A 128 -0.78 18.41 -1.90
CA ASP A 128 0.10 19.51 -1.52
C ASP A 128 -0.34 20.19 -0.21
N ARG A 129 -1.65 20.34 0.00
CA ARG A 129 -2.20 20.91 1.23
C ARG A 129 -1.87 20.03 2.45
N ARG A 130 -2.07 18.73 2.31
CA ARG A 130 -1.79 17.73 3.38
C ARG A 130 -0.32 17.65 3.70
N GLU A 131 0.55 17.68 2.69
CA GLU A 131 2.01 17.69 2.88
C GLU A 131 2.47 18.91 3.65
N ARG A 132 1.95 20.10 3.31
CA ARG A 132 2.24 21.32 4.07
C ARG A 132 1.82 21.25 5.54
N LEU A 133 0.68 20.64 5.82
CA LEU A 133 0.19 20.51 7.20
C LEU A 133 0.98 19.49 8.02
N ARG A 134 1.47 18.43 7.40
CA ARG A 134 2.26 17.40 8.08
C ARG A 134 3.68 17.87 8.41
N GLY A 135 4.31 18.60 7.52
CA GLY A 135 5.66 19.14 7.70
C GLY A 135 6.80 18.12 7.72
N ASP A 136 6.50 16.83 7.61
CA ASP A 136 7.44 15.72 7.65
C ASP A 136 7.81 15.18 6.25
N ARG A 137 7.20 15.74 5.21
CA ARG A 137 7.36 15.33 3.82
C ARG A 137 7.70 16.50 2.91
N ARG A 138 8.34 16.18 1.79
CA ARG A 138 8.62 17.16 0.76
C ARG A 138 7.33 17.55 0.06
N ILE A 139 7.04 18.86 0.00
CA ILE A 139 5.87 19.38 -0.72
C ILE A 139 6.01 19.05 -2.21
N GLY A 140 4.94 18.49 -2.82
CA GLY A 140 4.88 18.08 -4.21
C GLY A 140 5.30 16.63 -4.45
N GLU A 141 5.65 15.86 -3.42
CA GLU A 141 5.97 14.43 -3.54
C GLU A 141 4.77 13.62 -4.03
N GLY A 142 3.62 13.80 -3.37
CA GLY A 142 2.38 13.13 -3.77
C GLY A 142 1.90 13.53 -5.15
N ARG A 143 2.01 14.82 -5.50
CA ARG A 143 1.71 15.29 -6.86
C ARG A 143 2.62 14.61 -7.88
N ALA A 144 3.92 14.51 -7.62
CA ALA A 144 4.87 13.86 -8.51
C ALA A 144 4.53 12.37 -8.73
N HIS A 145 4.08 11.67 -7.69
CA HIS A 145 3.60 10.28 -7.83
C HIS A 145 2.45 10.17 -8.85
N VAL A 146 1.52 11.13 -8.85
CA VAL A 146 0.35 11.09 -9.76
C VAL A 146 0.73 11.58 -11.15
N GLU A 147 1.33 12.77 -11.26
CA GLU A 147 1.50 13.47 -12.54
C GLU A 147 2.77 13.05 -13.29
N VAL A 148 3.85 12.68 -12.58
CA VAL A 148 5.14 12.32 -13.19
C VAL A 148 5.29 10.79 -13.27
N ASN A 149 5.07 10.08 -12.16
CA ASN A 149 5.22 8.63 -12.13
C ASN A 149 3.99 7.89 -12.70
N GLY A 150 2.84 8.55 -12.75
CA GLY A 150 1.62 7.96 -13.32
C GLY A 150 1.15 6.70 -12.58
N ILE A 151 1.25 6.69 -11.24
CA ILE A 151 1.03 5.49 -10.40
C ILE A 151 -0.33 4.80 -10.59
N HIS A 152 -1.30 5.50 -11.13
CA HIS A 152 -2.63 4.97 -11.43
C HIS A 152 -2.78 4.49 -12.88
N SER A 153 -1.74 4.59 -13.72
CA SER A 153 -1.78 4.18 -15.14
C SER A 153 -1.24 2.76 -15.39
N PHE A 154 -0.71 2.08 -14.38
CA PHE A 154 -0.03 0.79 -14.56
C PHE A 154 -0.96 -0.42 -14.66
N GLY A 155 -2.26 -0.20 -14.74
CA GLY A 155 -3.27 -1.23 -14.92
C GLY A 155 -4.52 -0.99 -14.06
N PRO A 156 -5.55 -1.85 -14.20
CA PRO A 156 -6.81 -1.67 -13.49
C PRO A 156 -6.66 -1.91 -11.98
N TYR A 157 -7.67 -1.46 -11.24
CA TYR A 157 -7.93 -1.76 -9.84
C TYR A 157 -9.15 -2.67 -9.71
N ASP A 158 -9.25 -3.42 -8.61
CA ASP A 158 -10.49 -4.12 -8.25
C ASP A 158 -11.53 -3.13 -7.72
N PHE A 159 -11.06 -2.07 -7.06
CA PHE A 159 -11.88 -0.97 -6.57
C PHE A 159 -11.08 0.34 -6.56
N GLU A 160 -11.76 1.45 -6.75
CA GLU A 160 -11.16 2.78 -6.68
C GLU A 160 -11.94 3.66 -5.72
N VAL A 161 -11.23 4.46 -4.93
CA VAL A 161 -11.81 5.37 -3.95
C VAL A 161 -11.14 6.73 -4.00
N ASP A 162 -11.93 7.79 -3.94
CA ASP A 162 -11.45 9.17 -3.83
C ASP A 162 -11.47 9.62 -2.37
N THR A 163 -10.34 10.09 -1.90
CA THR A 163 -10.11 10.57 -0.53
C THR A 163 -9.86 12.08 -0.48
N THR A 164 -10.11 12.82 -1.56
CA THR A 164 -9.90 14.27 -1.63
C THR A 164 -10.64 15.00 -0.51
N ALA A 165 -11.87 14.60 -0.23
CA ALA A 165 -12.66 15.13 0.90
C ALA A 165 -12.32 14.50 2.26
N GLY A 166 -11.31 13.64 2.33
CA GLY A 166 -10.92 12.86 3.51
C GLY A 166 -11.48 11.44 3.51
N VAL A 167 -10.95 10.61 4.41
CA VAL A 167 -11.49 9.28 4.68
C VAL A 167 -12.65 9.41 5.66
N THR A 168 -13.79 8.86 5.30
CA THR A 168 -15.03 8.90 6.08
C THR A 168 -15.56 7.49 6.33
N ALA A 169 -16.52 7.31 7.24
CA ALA A 169 -17.21 6.05 7.43
C ALA A 169 -17.82 5.52 6.11
N ARG A 170 -18.32 6.42 5.25
CA ARG A 170 -18.85 6.06 3.93
C ARG A 170 -17.76 5.52 3.00
N THR A 171 -16.59 6.13 2.99
CA THR A 171 -15.43 5.70 2.20
C THR A 171 -15.02 4.28 2.61
N THR A 172 -14.85 4.07 3.92
CA THR A 172 -14.49 2.77 4.51
C THR A 172 -15.54 1.70 4.20
N ALA A 173 -16.82 2.02 4.39
CA ALA A 173 -17.93 1.10 4.09
C ALA A 173 -17.98 0.70 2.61
N ALA A 174 -17.68 1.61 1.69
CA ALA A 174 -17.65 1.32 0.26
C ALA A 174 -16.54 0.31 -0.09
N VAL A 175 -15.33 0.50 0.44
CA VAL A 175 -14.21 -0.44 0.26
C VAL A 175 -14.55 -1.80 0.87
N LEU A 176 -15.11 -1.84 2.09
CA LEU A 176 -15.51 -3.10 2.75
C LEU A 176 -16.61 -3.83 1.99
N SER A 177 -17.60 -3.11 1.45
CA SER A 177 -18.65 -3.71 0.63
C SER A 177 -18.09 -4.35 -0.65
N ALA A 178 -17.19 -3.66 -1.33
CA ALA A 178 -16.50 -4.20 -2.51
C ALA A 178 -15.62 -5.40 -2.13
N TRP A 179 -14.88 -5.32 -1.03
CA TRP A 179 -14.09 -6.43 -0.48
C TRP A 179 -14.95 -7.66 -0.19
N LYS A 180 -16.07 -7.51 0.51
CA LYS A 180 -16.97 -8.63 0.86
C LYS A 180 -17.67 -9.22 -0.37
N GLY A 181 -17.95 -8.42 -1.39
CA GLY A 181 -18.60 -8.83 -2.63
C GLY A 181 -17.70 -9.37 -3.73
N ARG A 182 -16.35 -9.31 -3.55
CA ARG A 182 -15.40 -9.76 -4.56
C ARG A 182 -15.38 -11.28 -4.75
N ARG A 183 -14.88 -11.70 -5.90
CA ARG A 183 -14.46 -13.10 -6.09
C ARG A 183 -13.00 -13.23 -5.65
N PRO A 184 -12.67 -14.18 -4.73
CA PRO A 184 -11.28 -14.44 -4.36
C PRO A 184 -10.43 -14.76 -5.60
N SER A 185 -9.37 -14.02 -5.82
CA SER A 185 -8.44 -14.25 -6.94
C SER A 185 -7.22 -13.32 -6.77
N PRO A 186 -6.17 -13.46 -7.56
CA PRO A 186 -5.13 -12.43 -7.64
C PRO A 186 -5.65 -11.07 -8.14
N GLY A 187 -6.94 -10.97 -8.48
CA GLY A 187 -7.65 -9.73 -8.78
C GLY A 187 -7.09 -8.94 -9.96
N ALA A 188 -7.30 -7.63 -9.93
CA ALA A 188 -6.82 -6.70 -10.94
C ALA A 188 -5.29 -6.62 -10.99
N LEU A 189 -4.59 -7.01 -9.92
CA LEU A 189 -3.11 -7.01 -9.88
C LEU A 189 -2.50 -7.88 -10.97
N ALA A 190 -3.10 -9.02 -11.28
CA ALA A 190 -2.62 -9.94 -12.31
C ALA A 190 -2.93 -9.49 -13.75
N GLN A 191 -3.73 -8.42 -13.92
CA GLN A 191 -4.10 -7.92 -15.24
C GLN A 191 -3.06 -6.91 -15.74
N PRO A 192 -2.62 -7.00 -17.02
CA PRO A 192 -1.70 -6.03 -17.59
C PRO A 192 -2.36 -4.64 -17.71
N ALA A 193 -1.54 -3.61 -17.84
CA ALA A 193 -2.00 -2.30 -18.28
C ALA A 193 -2.64 -2.44 -19.68
N ARG A 194 -3.77 -1.75 -19.90
CA ARG A 194 -4.44 -1.70 -21.19
C ARG A 194 -3.72 -0.77 -22.16
#